data_c409da680caaf965bbf6e4f025db59d3
#
_entry.id   c409da680caaf965bbf6e4f025db59d3
#
_cell.length_a   1.000
_cell.length_b   1.000
_cell.length_c   1.000
_cell.angle_alpha   90.00
_cell.angle_beta   90.00
_cell.angle_gamma   90.00
#
_symmetry.space_group_name_H-M   'P 1'
#
loop_
_entity.id
_entity.type
_entity.pdbx_description
1 polymer ?
#
loop_
_entity_poly.entity_id
_entity_poly.type
_entity_poly.pdbx_seq_one_letter_code
_entity_poly.pdbx_strand_id
1 'polypeptide(L)'
;MYREFYGLTQKPFSILPDPHYLYWGHSHSLAYAMLEYGVMNRAGFTVVTGEIGCGKTTLIRHLLERLDEEYTVGLVSNIQDGELLQWVLMAFGQPYEDKSHVALHDELQQFLIREYAAGRRTILIVDEAQNLGPRLLEQLRLLSNINADNDQLLQLILVGQPQLKGLLQAPELVQFAQRVASDFHLSPLLADDIEVYVAHRLSIAGREMPLFTREACEQLFDASRGIPRIINILCDTCLVYGFARMAPEIDAKIVGEVIDDKRKHGIFDVGPPKETKADENVVALEKKEEDPEDKPALVIHDKELAKLIFKKLRTHT
;
A
#
# COMPACT_ATOMS: atom_id res chain seq x y z
N MET A 1 4.92 -25.49 17.39
CA MET A 1 5.12 -26.63 16.46
C MET A 1 6.23 -26.32 15.43
N TYR A 2 5.91 -25.83 14.20
CA TYR A 2 6.94 -25.64 13.16
C TYR A 2 8.00 -24.60 13.51
N ARG A 3 7.70 -23.61 14.36
CA ARG A 3 8.68 -22.56 14.72
C ARG A 3 9.94 -23.13 15.39
N GLU A 4 9.78 -23.96 16.40
CA GLU A 4 10.92 -24.59 17.09
C GLU A 4 11.70 -25.50 16.15
N PHE A 5 10.99 -26.27 15.29
CA PHE A 5 11.61 -27.17 14.32
C PHE A 5 12.49 -26.43 13.33
N TYR A 6 12.01 -25.26 12.83
CA TYR A 6 12.76 -24.45 11.87
C TYR A 6 13.63 -23.35 12.51
N GLY A 7 13.73 -23.30 13.85
CA GLY A 7 14.55 -22.32 14.56
C GLY A 7 13.99 -20.89 14.48
N LEU A 8 12.66 -20.74 14.42
CA LEU A 8 11.98 -19.45 14.31
C LEU A 8 11.53 -18.93 15.68
N THR A 9 11.79 -17.67 15.96
CA THR A 9 11.37 -16.99 17.20
C THR A 9 9.91 -16.53 17.13
N GLN A 10 9.43 -16.19 15.92
CA GLN A 10 8.08 -15.74 15.68
C GLN A 10 7.54 -16.27 14.33
N LYS A 11 6.27 -15.98 14.00
CA LYS A 11 5.68 -16.39 12.72
C LYS A 11 6.18 -15.50 11.59
N PRO A 12 6.92 -16.02 10.60
CA PRO A 12 7.47 -15.19 9.52
C PRO A 12 6.40 -14.71 8.54
N PHE A 13 5.35 -15.50 8.31
CA PHE A 13 4.37 -15.28 7.24
C PHE A 13 2.98 -14.92 7.79
N SER A 14 2.93 -14.07 8.84
CA SER A 14 1.66 -13.50 9.31
C SER A 14 1.02 -12.64 8.22
N ILE A 15 -0.31 -12.76 8.07
CA ILE A 15 -1.11 -11.93 7.14
C ILE A 15 -1.57 -10.61 7.78
N LEU A 16 -1.36 -10.42 9.08
CA LEU A 16 -1.65 -9.16 9.75
C LEU A 16 -0.64 -8.10 9.30
N PRO A 17 -1.10 -6.89 8.98
CA PRO A 17 -0.20 -5.80 8.61
C PRO A 17 0.74 -5.45 9.77
N ASP A 18 2.04 -5.65 9.55
CA ASP A 18 3.10 -5.36 10.50
C ASP A 18 4.22 -4.60 9.77
N PRO A 19 4.46 -3.31 10.12
CA PRO A 19 5.49 -2.50 9.49
C PRO A 19 6.92 -3.06 9.61
N HIS A 20 7.22 -3.83 10.66
CA HIS A 20 8.54 -4.44 10.84
C HIS A 20 8.88 -5.47 9.75
N TYR A 21 7.85 -6.10 9.17
CA TYR A 21 7.97 -7.05 8.08
C TYR A 21 7.89 -6.42 6.69
N LEU A 22 7.88 -5.09 6.59
CA LEU A 22 7.80 -4.40 5.31
C LEU A 22 9.07 -4.67 4.49
N TYR A 23 8.87 -5.26 3.31
CA TYR A 23 9.94 -5.48 2.35
C TYR A 23 10.06 -4.28 1.41
N TRP A 24 11.27 -3.73 1.32
CA TRP A 24 11.57 -2.56 0.50
C TRP A 24 11.98 -2.95 -0.93
N GLY A 25 11.09 -3.60 -1.66
CA GLY A 25 11.25 -3.77 -3.10
C GLY A 25 11.08 -2.44 -3.84
N HIS A 26 11.40 -2.42 -5.12
CA HIS A 26 11.36 -1.21 -5.94
C HIS A 26 10.02 -0.47 -5.88
N SER A 27 8.91 -1.20 -6.06
CA SER A 27 7.56 -0.62 -6.02
C SER A 27 7.21 -0.01 -4.65
N HIS A 28 7.55 -0.69 -3.54
CA HIS A 28 7.27 -0.20 -2.18
C HIS A 28 8.11 1.03 -1.84
N SER A 29 9.37 1.06 -2.26
CA SER A 29 10.27 2.20 -2.04
C SER A 29 9.78 3.45 -2.78
N LEU A 30 9.34 3.31 -4.04
CA LEU A 30 8.77 4.42 -4.79
C LEU A 30 7.42 4.88 -4.21
N ALA A 31 6.55 3.94 -3.84
CA ALA A 31 5.27 4.27 -3.21
C ALA A 31 5.46 5.08 -1.93
N TYR A 32 6.41 4.67 -1.11
CA TYR A 32 6.73 5.38 0.12
C TYR A 32 7.30 6.78 -0.16
N ALA A 33 8.23 6.90 -1.09
CA ALA A 33 8.79 8.19 -1.49
C ALA A 33 7.71 9.16 -2.01
N MET A 34 6.75 8.67 -2.79
CA MET A 34 5.63 9.49 -3.29
C MET A 34 4.67 9.89 -2.17
N LEU A 35 4.43 9.00 -1.18
CA LEU A 35 3.66 9.34 0.03
C LEU A 35 4.35 10.42 0.86
N GLU A 36 5.63 10.24 1.19
CA GLU A 36 6.40 11.24 1.94
C GLU A 36 6.47 12.57 1.18
N TYR A 37 6.72 12.52 -0.13
CA TYR A 37 6.71 13.72 -0.96
C TYR A 37 5.37 14.47 -0.87
N GLY A 38 4.24 13.74 -0.98
CA GLY A 38 2.91 14.31 -0.83
C GLY A 38 2.71 14.99 0.52
N VAL A 39 3.10 14.31 1.61
CA VAL A 39 2.99 14.85 2.98
C VAL A 39 3.88 16.09 3.17
N MET A 40 5.15 16.02 2.77
CA MET A 40 6.11 17.13 2.96
C MET A 40 5.75 18.37 2.15
N ASN A 41 5.27 18.20 0.92
CA ASN A 41 4.92 19.30 0.02
C ASN A 41 3.48 19.80 0.20
N ARG A 42 2.80 19.39 1.28
CA ARG A 42 1.42 19.81 1.56
C ARG A 42 0.48 19.54 0.39
N ALA A 43 0.66 18.39 -0.29
CA ALA A 43 -0.20 17.99 -1.40
C ALA A 43 -1.64 17.86 -0.90
N GLY A 44 -2.57 18.50 -1.57
CA GLY A 44 -4.00 18.43 -1.21
C GLY A 44 -4.51 16.99 -1.24
N PHE A 45 -4.14 16.25 -2.29
CA PHE A 45 -4.47 14.84 -2.44
C PHE A 45 -3.27 14.01 -2.86
N THR A 46 -3.07 12.90 -2.16
CA THR A 46 -2.17 11.82 -2.52
C THR A 46 -2.99 10.53 -2.69
N VAL A 47 -2.76 9.79 -3.76
CA VAL A 47 -3.53 8.57 -4.07
C VAL A 47 -2.57 7.38 -4.16
N VAL A 48 -2.86 6.32 -3.40
CA VAL A 48 -2.13 5.04 -3.49
C VAL A 48 -3.10 3.94 -3.87
N THR A 49 -2.87 3.34 -5.02
CA THR A 49 -3.65 2.19 -5.48
C THR A 49 -2.81 0.92 -5.52
N GLY A 50 -3.43 -0.23 -5.61
CA GLY A 50 -2.76 -1.53 -5.77
C GLY A 50 -3.68 -2.69 -5.46
N GLU A 51 -3.31 -3.88 -5.91
CA GLU A 51 -4.09 -5.09 -5.70
C GLU A 51 -4.30 -5.42 -4.22
N ILE A 52 -5.33 -6.21 -3.93
CA ILE A 52 -5.60 -6.69 -2.57
C ILE A 52 -4.41 -7.52 -2.09
N GLY A 53 -3.86 -7.16 -0.92
CA GLY A 53 -2.74 -7.90 -0.34
C GLY A 53 -1.34 -7.48 -0.82
N CYS A 54 -1.20 -6.43 -1.65
CA CYS A 54 0.09 -5.87 -2.06
C CYS A 54 0.82 -5.08 -0.95
N GLY A 55 0.21 -4.87 0.23
CA GLY A 55 0.89 -4.21 1.35
C GLY A 55 0.56 -2.73 1.53
N LYS A 56 -0.46 -2.18 0.87
CA LYS A 56 -0.89 -0.77 1.01
C LYS A 56 -1.06 -0.34 2.47
N THR A 57 -1.87 -1.08 3.22
CA THR A 57 -2.13 -0.78 4.65
C THR A 57 -0.86 -0.90 5.51
N THR A 58 0.05 -1.81 5.18
CA THR A 58 1.35 -1.93 5.87
C THR A 58 2.22 -0.70 5.59
N LEU A 59 2.22 -0.20 4.36
CA LEU A 59 2.94 1.00 3.95
C LEU A 59 2.40 2.25 4.68
N ILE A 60 1.08 2.38 4.78
CA ILE A 60 0.44 3.47 5.54
C ILE A 60 0.78 3.40 7.03
N ARG A 61 0.77 2.21 7.64
CA ARG A 61 1.18 2.05 9.04
C ARG A 61 2.63 2.46 9.25
N HIS A 62 3.52 2.10 8.32
CA HIS A 62 4.91 2.53 8.38
C HIS A 62 5.05 4.06 8.26
N LEU A 63 4.25 4.71 7.40
CA LEU A 63 4.20 6.18 7.35
C LEU A 63 3.77 6.75 8.70
N LEU A 64 2.69 6.24 9.30
CA LEU A 64 2.17 6.71 10.58
C LEU A 64 3.20 6.60 11.72
N GLU A 65 4.02 5.57 11.76
CA GLU A 65 5.10 5.41 12.75
C GLU A 65 6.24 6.43 12.57
N ARG A 66 6.30 7.11 11.44
CA ARG A 66 7.33 8.09 11.08
C ARG A 66 6.88 9.53 11.21
N LEU A 67 5.58 9.76 11.24
CA LEU A 67 5.02 11.09 11.49
C LEU A 67 5.21 11.42 12.97
N ASP A 68 5.70 12.63 13.23
CA ASP A 68 5.94 13.15 14.56
C ASP A 68 4.72 13.94 15.10
N GLU A 69 4.88 14.60 16.25
CA GLU A 69 3.84 15.38 16.91
C GLU A 69 3.39 16.63 16.13
N GLU A 70 4.09 16.98 15.03
CA GLU A 70 3.67 18.07 14.14
C GLU A 70 2.46 17.67 13.27
N TYR A 71 2.11 16.36 13.23
CA TYR A 71 1.00 15.87 12.43
C TYR A 71 -0.13 15.34 13.29
N THR A 72 -1.33 15.83 13.02
CA THR A 72 -2.58 15.26 13.53
C THR A 72 -3.21 14.41 12.45
N VAL A 73 -3.29 13.08 12.67
CA VAL A 73 -3.73 12.13 11.65
C VAL A 73 -5.05 11.49 12.04
N GLY A 74 -6.03 11.58 11.14
CA GLY A 74 -7.27 10.80 11.18
C GLY A 74 -7.21 9.66 10.17
N LEU A 75 -7.61 8.46 10.58
CA LEU A 75 -7.73 7.30 9.70
C LEU A 75 -9.18 6.84 9.64
N VAL A 76 -9.72 6.77 8.44
CA VAL A 76 -11.06 6.24 8.17
C VAL A 76 -10.94 5.06 7.21
N SER A 77 -11.63 3.98 7.52
CA SER A 77 -11.73 2.81 6.65
C SER A 77 -13.20 2.35 6.56
N ASN A 78 -13.59 1.83 5.39
CA ASN A 78 -14.92 1.25 5.20
C ASN A 78 -16.11 2.15 5.56
N ILE A 79 -16.14 3.37 5.05
CA ILE A 79 -17.35 4.21 5.14
C ILE A 79 -18.43 3.55 4.28
N GLN A 80 -19.44 2.96 4.90
CA GLN A 80 -20.52 2.28 4.20
C GLN A 80 -21.80 3.12 4.16
N ASP A 81 -22.23 3.64 5.29
CA ASP A 81 -23.43 4.46 5.44
C ASP A 81 -23.19 5.58 6.44
N GLY A 82 -23.90 6.69 6.28
CA GLY A 82 -23.83 7.81 7.19
C GLY A 82 -23.25 9.08 6.58
N GLU A 83 -23.09 10.08 7.38
CA GLU A 83 -22.57 11.38 6.99
C GLU A 83 -21.03 11.36 7.06
N LEU A 84 -20.37 11.61 5.94
CA LEU A 84 -18.90 11.62 5.85
C LEU A 84 -18.26 12.49 6.96
N LEU A 85 -18.85 13.64 7.26
CA LEU A 85 -18.34 14.54 8.30
C LEU A 85 -18.30 13.92 9.69
N GLN A 86 -19.27 13.03 10.02
CA GLN A 86 -19.26 12.32 11.31
C GLN A 86 -18.06 11.35 11.38
N TRP A 87 -17.80 10.60 10.30
CA TRP A 87 -16.65 9.70 10.24
C TRP A 87 -15.32 10.47 10.32
N VAL A 88 -15.23 11.63 9.65
CA VAL A 88 -14.02 12.47 9.68
C VAL A 88 -13.81 13.03 11.09
N LEU A 89 -14.84 13.59 11.73
CA LEU A 89 -14.75 14.12 13.10
C LEU A 89 -14.40 13.02 14.11
N MET A 90 -15.03 11.84 13.99
CA MET A 90 -14.72 10.68 14.82
C MET A 90 -13.24 10.27 14.67
N ALA A 91 -12.71 10.27 13.45
CA ALA A 91 -11.32 9.91 13.20
C ALA A 91 -10.32 10.89 13.87
N PHE A 92 -10.72 12.14 14.06
CA PHE A 92 -9.94 13.14 14.77
C PHE A 92 -10.31 13.27 16.26
N GLY A 93 -11.17 12.39 16.80
CA GLY A 93 -11.62 12.43 18.19
C GLY A 93 -12.46 13.67 18.55
N GLN A 94 -13.11 14.29 17.56
CA GLN A 94 -13.96 15.45 17.75
C GLN A 94 -15.44 15.05 17.97
N PRO A 95 -16.25 15.90 18.67
CA PRO A 95 -17.66 15.63 18.89
C PRO A 95 -18.46 15.60 17.57
N TYR A 96 -19.22 14.53 17.32
CA TYR A 96 -19.98 14.35 16.08
C TYR A 96 -21.44 13.89 16.30
N GLU A 97 -21.80 13.45 17.53
CA GLU A 97 -23.13 12.94 17.82
C GLU A 97 -24.18 14.05 17.87
N ASP A 98 -25.39 13.76 17.42
CA ASP A 98 -26.59 14.62 17.49
C ASP A 98 -26.39 16.03 16.90
N LYS A 99 -25.48 16.21 15.95
CA LYS A 99 -25.21 17.48 15.28
C LYS A 99 -25.84 17.54 13.89
N SER A 100 -26.35 18.73 13.52
CA SER A 100 -26.76 18.98 12.12
C SER A 100 -25.53 19.02 11.20
N HIS A 101 -25.74 18.83 9.90
CA HIS A 101 -24.66 18.92 8.87
C HIS A 101 -23.85 20.21 9.00
N VAL A 102 -24.54 21.35 9.18
CA VAL A 102 -23.89 22.66 9.34
C VAL A 102 -23.01 22.68 10.60
N ALA A 103 -23.50 22.13 11.73
CA ALA A 103 -22.75 22.07 12.97
C ALA A 103 -21.54 21.13 12.87
N LEU A 104 -21.64 20.04 12.14
CA LEU A 104 -20.51 19.13 11.87
C LEU A 104 -19.44 19.83 11.02
N HIS A 105 -19.85 20.58 9.99
CA HIS A 105 -18.92 21.33 9.16
C HIS A 105 -18.19 22.43 9.94
N ASP A 106 -18.92 23.16 10.77
CA ASP A 106 -18.34 24.21 11.64
C ASP A 106 -17.35 23.59 12.65
N GLU A 107 -17.69 22.47 13.28
CA GLU A 107 -16.81 21.74 14.19
C GLU A 107 -15.49 21.33 13.51
N LEU A 108 -15.58 20.77 12.30
CA LEU A 108 -14.40 20.39 11.54
C LEU A 108 -13.55 21.62 11.18
N GLN A 109 -14.17 22.69 10.71
CA GLN A 109 -13.46 23.93 10.37
C GLN A 109 -12.74 24.50 11.59
N GLN A 110 -13.41 24.59 12.73
CA GLN A 110 -12.81 25.09 13.98
C GLN A 110 -11.67 24.18 14.45
N PHE A 111 -11.82 22.86 14.34
CA PHE A 111 -10.76 21.91 14.65
C PHE A 111 -9.52 22.15 13.77
N LEU A 112 -9.69 22.25 12.45
CA LEU A 112 -8.57 22.47 11.52
C LEU A 112 -7.85 23.80 11.77
N ILE A 113 -8.61 24.86 12.10
CA ILE A 113 -8.03 26.16 12.47
C ILE A 113 -7.23 26.06 13.78
N ARG A 114 -7.74 25.34 14.79
CA ARG A 114 -7.01 25.13 16.05
C ARG A 114 -5.70 24.37 15.84
N GLU A 115 -5.71 23.32 15.02
CA GLU A 115 -4.51 22.54 14.70
C GLU A 115 -3.47 23.42 13.97
N TYR A 116 -3.92 24.18 12.99
CA TYR A 116 -3.06 25.09 12.24
C TYR A 116 -2.45 26.19 13.14
N ALA A 117 -3.26 26.81 14.00
CA ALA A 117 -2.78 27.81 14.94
C ALA A 117 -1.78 27.24 15.98
N ALA A 118 -1.86 25.94 16.26
CA ALA A 118 -0.90 25.22 17.10
C ALA A 118 0.36 24.76 16.33
N GLY A 119 0.48 25.11 15.05
CA GLY A 119 1.59 24.71 14.19
C GLY A 119 1.52 23.26 13.71
N ARG A 120 0.40 22.55 13.92
CA ARG A 120 0.23 21.16 13.48
C ARG A 120 -0.43 21.08 12.12
N ARG A 121 -0.08 20.02 11.39
CA ARG A 121 -0.62 19.70 10.06
C ARG A 121 -1.64 18.57 10.19
N THR A 122 -2.79 18.70 9.55
CA THR A 122 -3.85 17.71 9.63
C THR A 122 -3.88 16.85 8.37
N ILE A 123 -3.81 15.52 8.54
CA ILE A 123 -3.87 14.53 7.47
C ILE A 123 -5.05 13.61 7.73
N LEU A 124 -5.92 13.46 6.74
CA LEU A 124 -6.97 12.45 6.72
C LEU A 124 -6.58 11.33 5.74
N ILE A 125 -6.45 10.13 6.27
CA ILE A 125 -6.21 8.92 5.47
C ILE A 125 -7.52 8.18 5.31
N VAL A 126 -7.87 7.87 4.08
CA VAL A 126 -9.07 7.07 3.75
C VAL A 126 -8.62 5.78 3.10
N ASP A 127 -8.72 4.67 3.84
CA ASP A 127 -8.42 3.33 3.32
C ASP A 127 -9.67 2.71 2.69
N GLU A 128 -9.47 1.80 1.73
CA GLU A 128 -10.52 1.20 0.88
C GLU A 128 -11.40 2.25 0.17
N ALA A 129 -10.76 3.34 -0.29
CA ALA A 129 -11.44 4.52 -0.86
C ALA A 129 -12.26 4.23 -2.13
N GLN A 130 -12.03 3.09 -2.82
CA GLN A 130 -12.88 2.66 -3.94
C GLN A 130 -14.34 2.40 -3.53
N ASN A 131 -14.60 2.22 -2.22
CA ASN A 131 -15.95 1.98 -1.69
C ASN A 131 -16.76 3.27 -1.51
N LEU A 132 -16.13 4.45 -1.59
CA LEU A 132 -16.80 5.73 -1.32
C LEU A 132 -17.82 6.14 -2.38
N GLY A 133 -17.61 5.75 -3.61
CA GLY A 133 -18.40 6.25 -4.75
C GLY A 133 -18.17 7.75 -5.04
N PRO A 134 -18.70 8.24 -6.19
CA PRO A 134 -18.43 9.61 -6.67
C PRO A 134 -18.90 10.69 -5.70
N ARG A 135 -20.06 10.48 -5.06
CA ARG A 135 -20.67 11.47 -4.15
C ARG A 135 -19.80 11.78 -2.94
N LEU A 136 -19.28 10.74 -2.27
CA LEU A 136 -18.44 10.93 -1.07
C LEU A 136 -17.04 11.46 -1.43
N LEU A 137 -16.50 11.04 -2.60
CA LEU A 137 -15.24 11.60 -3.09
C LEU A 137 -15.39 13.10 -3.37
N GLU A 138 -16.50 13.53 -3.96
CA GLU A 138 -16.75 14.95 -4.19
C GLU A 138 -16.91 15.74 -2.87
N GLN A 139 -17.52 15.13 -1.84
CA GLN A 139 -17.57 15.73 -0.51
C GLN A 139 -16.14 15.88 0.09
N LEU A 140 -15.27 14.87 -0.04
CA LEU A 140 -13.87 14.98 0.37
C LEU A 140 -13.14 16.12 -0.35
N ARG A 141 -13.40 16.30 -1.66
CA ARG A 141 -12.85 17.42 -2.42
C ARG A 141 -13.31 18.77 -1.86
N LEU A 142 -14.58 18.89 -1.47
CA LEU A 142 -15.08 20.11 -0.85
C LEU A 142 -14.44 20.38 0.51
N LEU A 143 -14.20 19.36 1.34
CA LEU A 143 -13.51 19.51 2.62
C LEU A 143 -12.05 19.98 2.45
N SER A 144 -11.38 19.58 1.37
CA SER A 144 -10.03 20.07 1.08
C SER A 144 -9.96 21.56 0.71
N ASN A 145 -11.10 22.25 0.54
CA ASN A 145 -11.16 23.70 0.31
C ASN A 145 -11.15 24.51 1.61
N ILE A 146 -11.12 23.86 2.76
CA ILE A 146 -10.98 24.57 4.04
C ILE A 146 -9.54 25.06 4.13
N ASN A 147 -9.34 26.34 3.90
CA ASN A 147 -8.03 26.98 3.82
C ASN A 147 -7.95 28.10 4.87
N ALA A 148 -6.73 28.41 5.33
CA ALA A 148 -6.41 29.63 6.03
C ALA A 148 -5.41 30.40 5.17
N ASP A 149 -5.79 31.58 4.70
CA ASP A 149 -5.04 32.39 3.73
C ASP A 149 -4.66 31.58 2.48
N ASN A 150 -3.37 31.27 2.32
CA ASN A 150 -2.84 30.50 1.22
C ASN A 150 -2.55 29.02 1.57
N ASP A 151 -2.77 28.61 2.81
CA ASP A 151 -2.46 27.26 3.29
C ASP A 151 -3.67 26.35 3.30
N GLN A 152 -3.52 25.16 2.75
CA GLN A 152 -4.51 24.09 2.90
C GLN A 152 -4.42 23.51 4.31
N LEU A 153 -5.55 23.47 5.03
CA LEU A 153 -5.60 22.99 6.40
C LEU A 153 -5.73 21.47 6.50
N LEU A 154 -6.20 20.81 5.44
CA LEU A 154 -6.45 19.38 5.43
C LEU A 154 -5.78 18.74 4.22
N GLN A 155 -4.86 17.81 4.46
CA GLN A 155 -4.28 16.93 3.46
C GLN A 155 -5.03 15.60 3.43
N LEU A 156 -5.23 15.03 2.24
CA LEU A 156 -5.98 13.80 2.03
C LEU A 156 -5.09 12.73 1.38
N ILE A 157 -5.03 11.57 2.00
CA ILE A 157 -4.37 10.38 1.42
C ILE A 157 -5.46 9.34 1.16
N LEU A 158 -5.71 9.04 -0.11
CA LEU A 158 -6.64 8.00 -0.51
C LEU A 158 -5.88 6.72 -0.84
N VAL A 159 -6.27 5.65 -0.18
CA VAL A 159 -5.70 4.32 -0.38
C VAL A 159 -6.79 3.39 -0.87
N GLY A 160 -6.54 2.66 -1.95
CA GLY A 160 -7.60 1.82 -2.51
C GLY A 160 -7.10 0.76 -3.48
N GLN A 161 -8.06 0.01 -4.00
CA GLN A 161 -7.84 -0.99 -5.04
C GLN A 161 -7.73 -0.30 -6.42
N PRO A 162 -7.29 -1.01 -7.48
CA PRO A 162 -7.17 -0.42 -8.82
C PRO A 162 -8.44 0.25 -9.34
N GLN A 163 -9.63 -0.22 -8.89
CA GLN A 163 -10.92 0.37 -9.24
C GLN A 163 -11.04 1.85 -8.83
N LEU A 164 -10.32 2.27 -7.78
CA LEU A 164 -10.27 3.68 -7.38
C LEU A 164 -9.74 4.56 -8.50
N LYS A 165 -8.74 4.11 -9.26
CA LYS A 165 -8.20 4.85 -10.40
C LYS A 165 -9.27 5.08 -11.47
N GLY A 166 -10.02 4.03 -11.84
CA GLY A 166 -11.12 4.14 -12.80
C GLY A 166 -12.23 5.07 -12.31
N LEU A 167 -12.54 5.02 -11.01
CA LEU A 167 -13.52 5.90 -10.39
C LEU A 167 -13.08 7.39 -10.47
N LEU A 168 -11.81 7.68 -10.12
CA LEU A 168 -11.27 9.04 -10.17
C LEU A 168 -11.13 9.60 -11.60
N GLN A 169 -11.09 8.74 -12.62
CA GLN A 169 -11.08 9.12 -14.04
C GLN A 169 -12.48 9.36 -14.61
N ALA A 170 -13.54 9.11 -13.84
CA ALA A 170 -14.90 9.35 -14.28
C ALA A 170 -15.16 10.84 -14.58
N PRO A 171 -15.98 11.19 -15.62
CA PRO A 171 -16.24 12.57 -16.01
C PRO A 171 -16.73 13.46 -14.86
N GLU A 172 -17.52 12.93 -13.95
CA GLU A 172 -18.03 13.63 -12.77
C GLU A 172 -16.95 13.99 -11.75
N LEU A 173 -15.79 13.33 -11.76
CA LEU A 173 -14.68 13.56 -10.83
C LEU A 173 -13.46 14.25 -11.44
N VAL A 174 -13.58 14.84 -12.63
CA VAL A 174 -12.48 15.56 -13.31
C VAL A 174 -11.88 16.64 -12.40
N GLN A 175 -12.71 17.40 -11.67
CA GLN A 175 -12.22 18.44 -10.76
C GLN A 175 -11.49 17.86 -9.55
N PHE A 176 -11.85 16.64 -9.12
CA PHE A 176 -11.10 15.91 -8.09
C PHE A 176 -9.74 15.49 -8.63
N ALA A 177 -9.71 14.84 -9.80
CA ALA A 177 -8.49 14.33 -10.41
C ALA A 177 -7.43 15.45 -10.62
N GLN A 178 -7.85 16.66 -10.98
CA GLN A 178 -6.95 17.82 -11.13
C GLN A 178 -6.29 18.28 -9.83
N ARG A 179 -6.77 17.86 -8.67
CA ARG A 179 -6.19 18.17 -7.36
C ARG A 179 -5.26 17.09 -6.81
N VAL A 180 -5.20 15.95 -7.47
CA VAL A 180 -4.27 14.89 -7.12
C VAL A 180 -2.87 15.35 -7.50
N ALA A 181 -2.05 15.66 -6.51
CA ALA A 181 -0.68 16.12 -6.71
C ALA A 181 0.34 14.98 -6.71
N SER A 182 -0.03 13.84 -6.14
CA SER A 182 0.81 12.65 -6.09
C SER A 182 -0.05 11.41 -6.21
N ASP A 183 0.27 10.53 -7.16
CA ASP A 183 -0.39 9.23 -7.28
C ASP A 183 0.64 8.14 -7.52
N PHE A 184 0.36 6.95 -7.00
CA PHE A 184 1.21 5.78 -7.18
C PHE A 184 0.38 4.49 -7.21
N HIS A 185 0.80 3.56 -8.06
CA HIS A 185 0.24 2.22 -8.10
C HIS A 185 1.24 1.20 -7.55
N LEU A 186 0.89 0.59 -6.42
CA LEU A 186 1.69 -0.45 -5.77
C LEU A 186 1.50 -1.77 -6.49
N SER A 187 2.50 -2.14 -7.28
CA SER A 187 2.51 -3.39 -8.05
C SER A 187 2.87 -4.59 -7.18
N PRO A 188 2.43 -5.80 -7.55
CA PRO A 188 2.92 -7.05 -6.97
C PRO A 188 4.46 -7.16 -7.07
N LEU A 189 5.05 -8.06 -6.29
CA LEU A 189 6.47 -8.40 -6.35
C LEU A 189 6.82 -9.05 -7.69
N LEU A 190 8.01 -8.78 -8.20
CA LEU A 190 8.54 -9.45 -9.38
C LEU A 190 9.05 -10.85 -9.03
N ALA A 191 9.26 -11.70 -10.04
CA ALA A 191 9.76 -13.05 -9.83
C ALA A 191 11.09 -13.07 -9.06
N ASP A 192 12.02 -12.17 -9.42
CA ASP A 192 13.33 -12.07 -8.78
C ASP A 192 13.27 -11.56 -7.33
N ASP A 193 12.15 -10.92 -6.93
CA ASP A 193 11.95 -10.42 -5.56
C ASP A 193 11.51 -11.53 -4.59
N ILE A 194 10.96 -12.66 -5.07
CA ILE A 194 10.30 -13.65 -4.20
C ILE A 194 11.27 -14.30 -3.23
N GLU A 195 12.43 -14.75 -3.72
CA GLU A 195 13.44 -15.37 -2.87
C GLU A 195 13.94 -14.40 -1.79
N VAL A 196 14.21 -13.16 -2.19
CA VAL A 196 14.67 -12.10 -1.27
C VAL A 196 13.58 -11.73 -0.27
N TYR A 197 12.33 -11.66 -0.70
CA TYR A 197 11.17 -11.40 0.16
C TYR A 197 10.99 -12.49 1.22
N VAL A 198 11.03 -13.76 0.80
CA VAL A 198 10.90 -14.91 1.72
C VAL A 198 12.05 -14.93 2.72
N ALA A 199 13.30 -14.75 2.26
CA ALA A 199 14.48 -14.66 3.11
C ALA A 199 14.38 -13.49 4.11
N HIS A 200 13.95 -12.30 3.67
CA HIS A 200 13.73 -11.13 4.53
C HIS A 200 12.74 -11.43 5.66
N ARG A 201 11.63 -12.10 5.36
CA ARG A 201 10.64 -12.46 6.39
C ARG A 201 11.15 -13.51 7.38
N LEU A 202 11.94 -14.47 6.90
CA LEU A 202 12.58 -15.48 7.73
C LEU A 202 13.65 -14.86 8.66
N SER A 203 14.46 -13.92 8.16
CA SER A 203 15.49 -13.25 8.93
C SER A 203 14.90 -12.45 10.10
N ILE A 204 13.81 -11.72 9.88
CA ILE A 204 13.09 -11.02 10.96
C ILE A 204 12.54 -12.02 11.98
N ALA A 205 12.13 -13.21 11.52
CA ALA A 205 11.66 -14.27 12.41
C ALA A 205 12.80 -15.05 13.11
N GLY A 206 14.06 -14.62 12.93
CA GLY A 206 15.23 -15.18 13.62
C GLY A 206 15.99 -16.27 12.86
N ARG A 207 15.72 -16.45 11.54
CA ARG A 207 16.41 -17.45 10.72
C ARG A 207 17.14 -16.81 9.55
N GLU A 208 18.47 -16.77 9.60
CA GLU A 208 19.33 -16.23 8.53
C GLU A 208 19.54 -17.21 7.36
N MET A 209 19.49 -18.52 7.64
CA MET A 209 19.72 -19.54 6.62
C MET A 209 18.49 -19.72 5.74
N PRO A 210 18.65 -19.86 4.41
CA PRO A 210 17.55 -20.18 3.51
C PRO A 210 16.78 -21.41 3.99
N LEU A 211 15.47 -21.36 3.83
CA LEU A 211 14.57 -22.47 4.16
C LEU A 211 13.78 -22.96 2.95
N PHE A 212 13.55 -22.11 1.99
CA PHE A 212 12.89 -22.43 0.72
C PHE A 212 13.94 -22.55 -0.38
N THR A 213 13.80 -23.58 -1.24
CA THR A 213 14.66 -23.70 -2.41
C THR A 213 14.27 -22.67 -3.47
N ARG A 214 15.15 -22.41 -4.43
CA ARG A 214 14.88 -21.47 -5.53
C ARG A 214 13.68 -21.92 -6.36
N GLU A 215 13.60 -23.21 -6.71
CA GLU A 215 12.49 -23.79 -7.47
C GLU A 215 11.16 -23.68 -6.69
N ALA A 216 11.21 -23.77 -5.36
CA ALA A 216 10.06 -23.52 -4.49
C ALA A 216 9.60 -22.06 -4.61
N CYS A 217 10.53 -21.11 -4.62
CA CYS A 217 10.22 -19.68 -4.78
C CYS A 217 9.65 -19.36 -6.16
N GLU A 218 10.12 -20.01 -7.23
CA GLU A 218 9.57 -19.89 -8.59
C GLU A 218 8.10 -20.34 -8.62
N GLN A 219 7.78 -21.49 -8.03
CA GLN A 219 6.38 -21.96 -7.92
C GLN A 219 5.51 -21.05 -7.07
N LEU A 220 6.06 -20.47 -5.99
CA LEU A 220 5.35 -19.48 -5.17
C LEU A 220 4.98 -18.24 -5.98
N PHE A 221 5.88 -17.76 -6.85
CA PHE A 221 5.59 -16.65 -7.75
C PHE A 221 4.44 -16.98 -8.70
N ASP A 222 4.52 -18.10 -9.41
CA ASP A 222 3.51 -18.52 -10.39
C ASP A 222 2.12 -18.65 -9.74
N ALA A 223 2.07 -19.19 -8.52
CA ALA A 223 0.83 -19.39 -7.80
C ALA A 223 0.26 -18.11 -7.19
N SER A 224 1.13 -17.21 -6.70
CA SER A 224 0.73 -15.98 -6.02
C SER A 224 0.61 -14.77 -6.93
N ARG A 225 1.19 -14.83 -8.14
CA ARG A 225 1.36 -13.67 -9.05
C ARG A 225 2.11 -12.52 -8.38
N GLY A 226 3.01 -12.85 -7.46
CA GLY A 226 3.78 -11.86 -6.70
C GLY A 226 2.99 -11.11 -5.63
N ILE A 227 1.74 -11.49 -5.31
CA ILE A 227 0.93 -10.83 -4.28
C ILE A 227 1.41 -11.26 -2.88
N PRO A 228 1.98 -10.35 -2.06
CA PRO A 228 2.60 -10.68 -0.77
C PRO A 228 1.69 -11.46 0.19
N ARG A 229 0.41 -11.12 0.25
CA ARG A 229 -0.56 -11.82 1.09
C ARG A 229 -0.72 -13.29 0.70
N ILE A 230 -0.77 -13.57 -0.60
CA ILE A 230 -0.90 -14.95 -1.11
C ILE A 230 0.40 -15.71 -0.86
N ILE A 231 1.57 -15.09 -1.12
CA ILE A 231 2.88 -15.67 -0.79
C ILE A 231 2.93 -16.06 0.68
N ASN A 232 2.52 -15.17 1.59
CA ASN A 232 2.53 -15.46 3.03
C ASN A 232 1.63 -16.65 3.39
N ILE A 233 0.43 -16.71 2.82
CA ILE A 233 -0.50 -17.83 3.08
C ILE A 233 0.11 -19.16 2.59
N LEU A 234 0.70 -19.17 1.40
CA LEU A 234 1.35 -20.36 0.85
C LEU A 234 2.56 -20.76 1.67
N CYS A 235 3.45 -19.81 2.01
CA CYS A 235 4.64 -20.09 2.80
C CYS A 235 4.29 -20.61 4.20
N ASP A 236 3.33 -20.00 4.92
CA ASP A 236 2.91 -20.49 6.24
C ASP A 236 2.36 -21.92 6.16
N THR A 237 1.56 -22.21 5.12
CA THR A 237 1.05 -23.57 4.86
C THR A 237 2.19 -24.54 4.54
N CYS A 238 3.16 -24.14 3.72
CA CYS A 238 4.34 -24.96 3.40
C CYS A 238 5.16 -25.30 4.65
N LEU A 239 5.31 -24.37 5.59
CA LEU A 239 5.98 -24.66 6.87
C LEU A 239 5.25 -25.72 7.69
N VAL A 240 3.91 -25.73 7.67
CA VAL A 240 3.12 -26.76 8.34
C VAL A 240 3.30 -28.13 7.66
N TYR A 241 3.24 -28.18 6.31
CA TYR A 241 3.43 -29.43 5.53
C TYR A 241 4.84 -29.99 5.70
N GLY A 242 5.87 -29.13 5.61
CA GLY A 242 7.25 -29.51 5.80
C GLY A 242 7.50 -30.06 7.22
N PHE A 243 6.97 -29.40 8.24
CA PHE A 243 7.04 -29.89 9.63
C PHE A 243 6.37 -31.26 9.78
N ALA A 244 5.18 -31.47 9.23
CA ALA A 244 4.47 -32.74 9.30
C ALA A 244 5.28 -33.91 8.66
N ARG A 245 6.21 -33.60 7.74
CA ARG A 245 7.10 -34.56 7.06
C ARG A 245 8.51 -34.58 7.65
N MET A 246 8.77 -33.80 8.68
CA MET A 246 10.12 -33.62 9.22
C MET A 246 11.15 -33.17 8.16
N ALA A 247 10.69 -32.42 7.15
CA ALA A 247 11.54 -31.93 6.06
C ALA A 247 12.42 -30.78 6.57
N PRO A 248 13.76 -30.82 6.40
CA PRO A 248 14.68 -29.79 6.89
C PRO A 248 14.61 -28.50 6.06
N GLU A 249 14.10 -28.57 4.84
CA GLU A 249 13.89 -27.46 3.89
C GLU A 249 12.57 -27.61 3.17
N ILE A 250 12.09 -26.54 2.55
CA ILE A 250 10.86 -26.49 1.76
C ILE A 250 11.24 -26.48 0.28
N ASP A 251 11.08 -27.63 -0.34
CA ASP A 251 11.36 -27.83 -1.76
C ASP A 251 10.13 -27.58 -2.66
N ALA A 252 10.35 -27.62 -3.98
CA ALA A 252 9.31 -27.45 -4.97
C ALA A 252 8.18 -28.49 -4.85
N LYS A 253 8.48 -29.71 -4.35
CA LYS A 253 7.47 -30.75 -4.16
C LYS A 253 6.48 -30.39 -3.06
N ILE A 254 6.97 -29.91 -1.92
CA ILE A 254 6.11 -29.46 -0.81
C ILE A 254 5.24 -28.29 -1.26
N VAL A 255 5.82 -27.30 -1.97
CA VAL A 255 5.09 -26.14 -2.49
C VAL A 255 4.03 -26.59 -3.50
N GLY A 256 4.38 -27.48 -4.45
CA GLY A 256 3.44 -28.02 -5.44
C GLY A 256 2.23 -28.70 -4.80
N GLU A 257 2.44 -29.53 -3.77
CA GLU A 257 1.36 -30.19 -3.05
C GLU A 257 0.45 -29.18 -2.29
N VAL A 258 1.04 -28.15 -1.69
CA VAL A 258 0.25 -27.08 -1.04
C VAL A 258 -0.57 -26.31 -2.06
N ILE A 259 0.00 -25.99 -3.21
CA ILE A 259 -0.71 -25.32 -4.30
C ILE A 259 -1.88 -26.16 -4.80
N ASP A 260 -1.64 -27.47 -5.04
CA ASP A 260 -2.69 -28.38 -5.51
C ASP A 260 -3.81 -28.55 -4.51
N ASP A 261 -3.47 -28.63 -3.20
CA ASP A 261 -4.48 -28.69 -2.13
C ASP A 261 -5.29 -27.40 -2.07
N LYS A 262 -4.65 -26.25 -2.16
CA LYS A 262 -5.32 -24.94 -2.19
C LYS A 262 -6.20 -24.75 -3.42
N ARG A 263 -5.81 -25.27 -4.60
CA ARG A 263 -6.66 -25.25 -5.79
C ARG A 263 -7.90 -26.12 -5.66
N LYS A 264 -7.77 -27.26 -5.00
CA LYS A 264 -8.90 -28.21 -4.84
C LYS A 264 -9.86 -27.81 -3.72
N HIS A 265 -9.35 -27.27 -2.63
CA HIS A 265 -10.10 -27.08 -1.38
C HIS A 265 -9.98 -25.67 -0.78
N GLY A 266 -9.15 -24.80 -1.37
CA GLY A 266 -8.90 -23.48 -0.85
C GLY A 266 -9.99 -22.46 -1.19
N ILE A 267 -10.10 -21.42 -0.37
CA ILE A 267 -10.99 -20.28 -0.61
C ILE A 267 -10.35 -19.25 -1.54
N PHE A 268 -9.02 -19.27 -1.65
CA PHE A 268 -8.27 -18.29 -2.46
C PHE A 268 -7.99 -18.85 -3.85
N ASP A 269 -8.11 -17.98 -4.86
CA ASP A 269 -7.69 -18.28 -6.23
C ASP A 269 -6.15 -18.36 -6.28
N VAL A 270 -5.63 -19.57 -6.38
CA VAL A 270 -4.21 -19.87 -6.56
C VAL A 270 -4.06 -20.42 -7.98
N GLY A 271 -3.61 -19.58 -8.88
CA GLY A 271 -3.56 -19.98 -10.30
C GLY A 271 -2.33 -19.47 -11.04
N PRO A 272 -2.05 -20.01 -12.23
CA PRO A 272 -1.08 -19.40 -13.12
C PRO A 272 -1.48 -17.96 -13.42
N PRO A 273 -0.53 -17.09 -13.83
CA PRO A 273 -0.84 -15.73 -14.24
C PRO A 273 -2.01 -15.77 -15.24
N LYS A 274 -3.06 -14.99 -15.01
CA LYS A 274 -4.05 -14.78 -16.08
C LYS A 274 -3.29 -14.15 -17.22
N GLU A 275 -3.30 -14.80 -18.40
CA GLU A 275 -2.88 -14.11 -19.62
C GLU A 275 -3.68 -12.82 -19.66
N THR A 276 -3.03 -11.69 -19.47
CA THR A 276 -3.60 -10.38 -19.74
C THR A 276 -3.93 -10.40 -21.23
N LYS A 277 -5.20 -10.64 -21.57
CA LYS A 277 -5.69 -10.21 -22.87
C LYS A 277 -5.39 -8.73 -22.87
N ALA A 278 -4.39 -8.33 -23.65
CA ALA A 278 -4.11 -6.94 -23.95
C ALA A 278 -5.46 -6.34 -24.35
N ASP A 279 -5.89 -5.31 -23.65
CA ASP A 279 -7.06 -4.52 -24.04
C ASP A 279 -6.82 -4.06 -25.48
N GLU A 280 -7.53 -4.67 -26.42
CA GLU A 280 -7.56 -4.28 -27.84
C GLU A 280 -8.30 -2.94 -28.01
N ASN A 281 -7.92 -1.93 -27.26
CA ASN A 281 -8.38 -0.56 -27.45
C ASN A 281 -7.28 0.46 -27.11
N VAL A 282 -6.06 0.21 -27.61
CA VAL A 282 -5.07 1.28 -27.78
C VAL A 282 -5.08 1.64 -29.26
N VAL A 283 -5.75 2.74 -29.55
CA VAL A 283 -5.68 3.44 -30.82
C VAL A 283 -4.23 3.54 -31.27
N ALA A 284 -3.96 3.03 -32.47
CA ALA A 284 -2.67 3.08 -33.12
C ALA A 284 -2.15 4.53 -33.19
N LEU A 285 -1.12 4.81 -32.41
CA LEU A 285 -0.23 5.92 -32.66
C LEU A 285 1.02 5.36 -33.33
N GLU A 286 1.29 5.89 -34.50
CA GLU A 286 2.31 5.50 -35.44
C GLU A 286 3.69 5.40 -34.82
N LYS A 287 4.38 4.28 -35.15
CA LYS A 287 5.79 4.04 -34.91
C LYS A 287 6.63 5.11 -35.61
N LYS A 288 7.38 5.89 -34.87
CA LYS A 288 8.65 6.43 -35.35
C LYS A 288 9.77 5.60 -34.76
N GLU A 289 10.51 4.99 -35.66
CA GLU A 289 11.77 4.32 -35.40
C GLU A 289 12.79 5.35 -34.92
N GLU A 290 13.39 5.13 -33.74
CA GLU A 290 14.65 5.74 -33.35
C GLU A 290 15.57 4.67 -32.75
N ASP A 291 16.82 4.73 -33.18
CA ASP A 291 17.94 3.82 -33.04
C ASP A 291 18.34 3.53 -31.57
N PRO A 292 18.93 2.35 -31.27
CA PRO A 292 19.29 1.96 -29.93
C PRO A 292 20.70 2.44 -29.56
N GLU A 293 20.82 3.42 -28.70
CA GLU A 293 22.04 3.67 -27.92
C GLU A 293 21.88 3.21 -26.47
N ASP A 294 22.65 2.18 -26.22
CA ASP A 294 23.01 1.49 -25.02
C ASP A 294 23.27 2.43 -23.81
N LYS A 295 22.44 2.36 -22.76
CA LYS A 295 22.78 2.85 -21.42
C LYS A 295 22.38 1.80 -20.39
N PRO A 296 23.33 1.38 -19.54
CA PRO A 296 23.07 0.32 -18.58
C PRO A 296 22.01 0.76 -17.55
N ALA A 297 21.03 -0.07 -17.33
CA ALA A 297 20.07 0.06 -16.23
C ALA A 297 20.83 0.02 -14.90
N LEU A 298 20.83 1.15 -14.19
CA LEU A 298 21.37 1.24 -12.84
C LEU A 298 20.40 0.54 -11.89
N VAL A 299 20.69 -0.70 -11.54
CA VAL A 299 20.02 -1.43 -10.47
C VAL A 299 20.52 -0.86 -9.16
N ILE A 300 19.73 -0.03 -8.51
CA ILE A 300 20.05 0.48 -7.18
C ILE A 300 19.20 -0.29 -6.17
N HIS A 301 19.79 -1.32 -5.60
CA HIS A 301 19.38 -1.90 -4.32
C HIS A 301 19.83 -0.92 -3.25
N ASP A 302 18.99 0.05 -2.81
CA ASP A 302 19.47 0.72 -1.61
C ASP A 302 18.47 1.59 -0.86
N LYS A 303 18.40 1.31 0.45
CA LYS A 303 17.99 2.17 1.56
C LYS A 303 18.72 3.53 1.55
N GLU A 304 19.89 3.59 0.95
CA GLU A 304 20.75 4.78 0.83
C GLU A 304 20.25 5.76 -0.25
N LEU A 305 19.59 5.30 -1.32
CA LEU A 305 19.08 6.19 -2.36
C LEU A 305 17.89 7.03 -1.84
N ALA A 306 16.99 6.41 -1.09
CA ALA A 306 15.92 7.14 -0.42
C ALA A 306 16.51 8.21 0.52
N LYS A 307 17.53 7.86 1.33
CA LYS A 307 18.24 8.80 2.21
C LYS A 307 18.99 9.89 1.44
N LEU A 308 19.56 9.58 0.26
CA LEU A 308 20.32 10.55 -0.53
C LEU A 308 19.42 11.60 -1.20
N ILE A 309 18.25 11.17 -1.69
CA ILE A 309 17.21 12.05 -2.22
C ILE A 309 16.72 12.98 -1.10
N PHE A 310 16.47 12.45 0.10
CA PHE A 310 16.05 13.21 1.27
C PHE A 310 17.10 14.21 1.76
N LYS A 311 18.38 13.83 1.76
CA LYS A 311 19.45 14.72 2.18
C LYS A 311 19.61 15.92 1.24
N LYS A 312 19.39 15.73 -0.07
CA LYS A 312 19.43 16.82 -1.06
C LYS A 312 18.21 17.74 -0.99
N LEU A 313 17.03 17.22 -0.65
CA LEU A 313 15.83 18.06 -0.51
C LEU A 313 15.85 18.94 0.76
N ARG A 314 16.51 18.48 1.85
CA ARG A 314 16.69 19.28 3.07
C ARG A 314 17.71 20.41 2.96
N THR A 315 18.58 20.42 1.95
CA THR A 315 19.61 21.45 1.77
C THR A 315 19.18 22.58 0.84
N HIS A 316 17.95 22.60 0.34
CA HIS A 316 17.42 23.63 -0.55
C HIS A 316 16.11 24.28 -0.06
N THR A 317 15.82 24.19 1.24
CA THR A 317 14.89 25.05 1.98
C THR A 317 15.71 25.79 3.09
#